data_e00c67d3ad392fed23622d3135901590
#
_entry.id   e00c67d3ad392fed23622d3135901590
#
_cell.length_a   1.000
_cell.length_b   1.000
_cell.length_c   1.000
_cell.angle_alpha   90.00
_cell.angle_beta   90.00
_cell.angle_gamma   90.00
#
_symmetry.space_group_name_H-M   'P 1'
#
loop_
_entity.id
_entity.type
_entity.pdbx_description
1 polymer ?
#
loop_
_entity_poly.entity_id
_entity_poly.type
_entity_poly.pdbx_seq_one_letter_code
_entity_poly.pdbx_strand_id
1 'polypeptide(L)'
;MSNQPTISHATREDVPHILSLIRALADYEKALSSCHATEESLASTLCFAPSRGEPPSGPGYAKVLLIRTPSDEVAGMGLYFNNYSTWWAAPGVYLEDLFVLPEHRNKGYGKLLIGALAKEVKRIGGKRLEWCCLKWNKPSLDFYKMLGAQQLEDWVTLRADGEA
;
A
#
# COMPACT_ATOMS: atom_id res chain seq x y z
N MET A 1 -12.41 -4.84 -24.69
CA MET A 1 -12.06 -4.90 -23.26
C MET A 1 -10.53 -4.85 -23.16
N SER A 2 -9.98 -3.98 -22.31
CA SER A 2 -8.53 -3.89 -22.13
C SER A 2 -7.99 -5.21 -21.57
N ASN A 3 -6.98 -5.79 -22.22
CA ASN A 3 -6.31 -7.01 -21.71
C ASN A 3 -5.24 -6.69 -20.65
N GLN A 4 -5.29 -5.49 -20.07
CA GLN A 4 -4.35 -4.98 -19.09
C GLN A 4 -5.01 -4.83 -17.72
N PRO A 5 -4.27 -5.06 -16.62
CA PRO A 5 -4.77 -4.77 -15.30
C PRO A 5 -5.00 -3.26 -15.11
N THR A 6 -5.90 -2.90 -14.23
CA THR A 6 -6.19 -1.50 -13.91
C THR A 6 -5.78 -1.18 -12.48
N ILE A 7 -5.32 0.04 -12.25
CA ILE A 7 -5.03 0.55 -10.90
C ILE A 7 -5.87 1.80 -10.69
N SER A 8 -6.57 1.84 -9.58
CA SER A 8 -7.35 3.00 -9.14
C SER A 8 -7.34 3.13 -7.62
N HIS A 9 -7.60 4.33 -7.14
CA HIS A 9 -7.88 4.50 -5.71
C HIS A 9 -9.18 3.79 -5.34
N ALA A 10 -9.18 3.25 -4.13
CA ALA A 10 -10.34 2.56 -3.59
C ALA A 10 -11.48 3.54 -3.32
N THR A 11 -12.69 3.10 -3.58
CA THR A 11 -13.93 3.73 -3.13
C THR A 11 -14.38 3.12 -1.81
N ARG A 12 -15.37 3.71 -1.17
CA ARG A 12 -15.92 3.19 0.08
C ARG A 12 -16.51 1.76 -0.06
N GLU A 13 -16.98 1.43 -1.25
CA GLU A 13 -17.52 0.10 -1.57
C GLU A 13 -16.43 -1.01 -1.57
N ASP A 14 -15.17 -0.62 -1.69
CA ASP A 14 -14.04 -1.55 -1.71
C ASP A 14 -13.57 -1.99 -0.31
N VAL A 15 -14.17 -1.46 0.77
CA VAL A 15 -13.75 -1.75 2.16
C VAL A 15 -13.70 -3.25 2.47
N PRO A 16 -14.66 -4.11 2.06
CA PRO A 16 -14.56 -5.55 2.28
C PRO A 16 -13.35 -6.18 1.60
N HIS A 17 -13.01 -5.74 0.39
CA HIS A 17 -11.82 -6.21 -0.33
C HIS A 17 -10.54 -5.78 0.38
N ILE A 18 -10.46 -4.52 0.85
CA ILE A 18 -9.31 -4.00 1.61
C ILE A 18 -9.10 -4.82 2.88
N LEU A 19 -10.15 -5.07 3.66
CA LEU A 19 -10.05 -5.88 4.87
C LEU A 19 -9.57 -7.29 4.58
N SER A 20 -10.08 -7.92 3.52
CA SER A 20 -9.65 -9.25 3.10
C SER A 20 -8.15 -9.28 2.76
N LEU A 21 -7.66 -8.28 2.03
CA LEU A 21 -6.23 -8.16 1.67
C LEU A 21 -5.33 -7.89 2.90
N ILE A 22 -5.78 -7.05 3.84
CA ILE A 22 -5.05 -6.79 5.10
C ILE A 22 -4.92 -8.09 5.90
N ARG A 23 -6.01 -8.86 6.04
CA ARG A 23 -5.99 -10.13 6.76
C ARG A 23 -5.11 -11.18 6.06
N ALA A 24 -5.15 -11.24 4.74
CA ALA A 24 -4.29 -12.14 3.98
C ALA A 24 -2.80 -11.78 4.12
N LEU A 25 -2.46 -10.49 4.18
CA LEU A 25 -1.10 -10.03 4.46
C LEU A 25 -0.69 -10.38 5.90
N ALA A 26 -1.56 -10.12 6.88
CA ALA A 26 -1.29 -10.44 8.28
C ALA A 26 -1.07 -11.95 8.50
N ASP A 27 -1.81 -12.79 7.80
CA ASP A 27 -1.62 -14.25 7.81
C ASP A 27 -0.27 -14.64 7.19
N TYR A 28 0.06 -14.07 6.04
CA TYR A 28 1.38 -14.25 5.40
C TYR A 28 2.53 -13.86 6.33
N GLU A 29 2.38 -12.79 7.08
CA GLU A 29 3.35 -12.28 8.07
C GLU A 29 3.30 -13.01 9.43
N LYS A 30 2.44 -14.04 9.56
CA LYS A 30 2.25 -14.83 10.79
C LYS A 30 1.79 -13.99 11.99
N ALA A 31 1.03 -12.94 11.72
CA ALA A 31 0.56 -11.95 12.69
C ALA A 31 -0.97 -11.74 12.66
N LEU A 32 -1.72 -12.70 12.14
CA LEU A 32 -3.18 -12.57 11.97
C LEU A 32 -3.90 -12.28 13.30
N SER A 33 -3.45 -12.84 14.42
CA SER A 33 -4.01 -12.58 15.75
C SER A 33 -3.84 -11.14 16.23
N SER A 34 -2.91 -10.39 15.62
CA SER A 34 -2.67 -8.96 15.92
C SER A 34 -3.44 -8.03 14.97
N CYS A 35 -4.20 -8.57 14.02
CA CYS A 35 -5.00 -7.79 13.09
C CYS A 35 -6.38 -7.50 13.69
N HIS A 36 -6.57 -6.27 14.18
CA HIS A 36 -7.81 -5.79 14.79
C HIS A 36 -8.68 -4.94 13.84
N ALA A 37 -8.27 -4.83 12.57
CA ALA A 37 -9.02 -4.05 11.59
C ALA A 37 -10.42 -4.64 11.34
N THR A 38 -11.40 -3.74 11.21
CA THR A 38 -12.80 -4.06 10.86
C THR A 38 -13.23 -3.19 9.67
N GLU A 39 -14.30 -3.56 9.00
CA GLU A 39 -14.86 -2.72 7.93
C GLU A 39 -15.25 -1.34 8.45
N GLU A 40 -15.83 -1.25 9.64
CA GLU A 40 -16.20 0.02 10.28
C GLU A 40 -14.97 0.91 10.55
N SER A 41 -13.90 0.33 11.14
CA SER A 41 -12.68 1.10 11.41
C SER A 41 -12.01 1.57 10.11
N LEU A 42 -11.96 0.75 9.08
CA LEU A 42 -11.42 1.13 7.78
C LEU A 42 -12.27 2.21 7.11
N ALA A 43 -13.59 2.08 7.12
CA ALA A 43 -14.50 3.05 6.55
C ALA A 43 -14.43 4.43 7.23
N SER A 44 -14.07 4.49 8.52
CA SER A 44 -13.94 5.73 9.29
C SER A 44 -12.56 6.39 9.21
N THR A 45 -11.52 5.64 8.85
CA THR A 45 -10.13 6.12 8.92
C THR A 45 -9.45 6.29 7.56
N LEU A 46 -9.93 5.62 6.51
CA LEU A 46 -9.38 5.75 5.16
C LEU A 46 -10.00 6.90 4.38
N CYS A 47 -9.19 7.51 3.52
CA CYS A 47 -9.61 8.52 2.56
C CYS A 47 -9.92 7.82 1.22
N PHE A 48 -11.16 7.93 0.76
CA PHE A 48 -11.66 7.24 -0.43
C PHE A 48 -11.80 8.16 -1.64
N ALA A 49 -11.71 7.58 -2.82
CA ALA A 49 -12.16 8.23 -4.04
C ALA A 49 -13.70 8.26 -4.08
N PRO A 50 -14.34 9.34 -4.58
CA PRO A 50 -15.78 9.39 -4.73
C PRO A 50 -16.30 8.38 -5.77
N SER A 51 -15.52 8.12 -6.80
CA SER A 51 -15.77 7.06 -7.78
C SER A 51 -14.47 6.46 -8.31
N ARG A 52 -14.56 5.30 -8.95
CA ARG A 52 -13.40 4.62 -9.53
C ARG A 52 -12.75 5.50 -10.62
N GLY A 53 -11.43 5.70 -10.52
CA GLY A 53 -10.66 6.52 -11.45
C GLY A 53 -10.50 7.98 -11.01
N GLU A 54 -11.23 8.42 -10.00
CA GLU A 54 -11.04 9.73 -9.39
C GLU A 54 -10.00 9.71 -8.27
N PRO A 55 -9.38 10.85 -7.95
CA PRO A 55 -8.47 10.94 -6.81
C PRO A 55 -9.25 10.88 -5.48
N PRO A 56 -8.62 10.38 -4.41
CA PRO A 56 -9.22 10.41 -3.07
C PRO A 56 -9.48 11.85 -2.63
N SER A 57 -10.62 12.04 -1.99
CA SER A 57 -11.06 13.35 -1.47
C SER A 57 -11.73 13.20 -0.12
N GLY A 58 -11.68 14.25 0.69
CA GLY A 58 -12.26 14.23 2.03
C GLY A 58 -11.28 13.80 3.12
N PRO A 59 -11.75 13.60 4.34
CA PRO A 59 -10.92 13.25 5.49
C PRO A 59 -10.48 11.78 5.42
N GLY A 60 -9.37 11.49 6.10
CA GLY A 60 -8.82 10.15 6.27
C GLY A 60 -7.30 10.20 6.44
N TYR A 61 -6.74 9.16 7.06
CA TYR A 61 -5.33 9.12 7.42
C TYR A 61 -4.48 8.39 6.38
N ALA A 62 -5.08 7.49 5.62
CA ALA A 62 -4.40 6.71 4.60
C ALA A 62 -5.29 6.51 3.37
N LYS A 63 -4.67 6.11 2.26
CA LYS A 63 -5.28 5.88 0.96
C LYS A 63 -4.92 4.49 0.46
N VAL A 64 -5.75 3.92 -0.39
CA VAL A 64 -5.51 2.60 -0.96
C VAL A 64 -5.57 2.66 -2.47
N LEU A 65 -4.52 2.15 -3.13
CA LEU A 65 -4.54 1.78 -4.54
C LEU A 65 -4.90 0.30 -4.64
N LEU A 66 -5.92 -0.02 -5.42
CA LEU A 66 -6.28 -1.39 -5.77
C LEU A 66 -5.83 -1.68 -7.20
N ILE A 67 -5.21 -2.86 -7.38
CA ILE A 67 -4.96 -3.40 -8.71
C ILE A 67 -6.00 -4.48 -8.99
N ARG A 68 -6.62 -4.39 -10.17
CA ARG A 68 -7.63 -5.35 -10.65
C ARG A 68 -7.14 -6.03 -11.91
N THR A 69 -7.51 -7.30 -12.04
CA THR A 69 -7.24 -8.08 -13.26
C THR A 69 -8.00 -7.50 -14.46
N PRO A 70 -7.71 -7.95 -15.70
CA PRO A 70 -8.52 -7.61 -16.87
C PRO A 70 -10.00 -8.03 -16.75
N SER A 71 -10.32 -9.01 -15.89
CA SER A 71 -11.68 -9.43 -15.56
C SER A 71 -12.32 -8.66 -14.41
N ASP A 72 -11.70 -7.57 -13.95
CA ASP A 72 -12.14 -6.69 -12.86
C ASP A 72 -12.09 -7.31 -11.44
N GLU A 73 -11.39 -8.41 -11.27
CA GLU A 73 -11.17 -9.03 -9.97
C GLU A 73 -10.07 -8.28 -9.19
N VAL A 74 -10.27 -8.03 -7.90
CA VAL A 74 -9.27 -7.41 -7.04
C VAL A 74 -8.11 -8.38 -6.82
N ALA A 75 -6.93 -8.01 -7.27
CA ALA A 75 -5.73 -8.85 -7.23
C ALA A 75 -4.71 -8.43 -6.16
N GLY A 76 -4.78 -7.21 -5.68
CA GLY A 76 -3.84 -6.70 -4.68
C GLY A 76 -4.05 -5.23 -4.36
N MET A 77 -3.24 -4.72 -3.44
CA MET A 77 -3.32 -3.34 -2.98
C MET A 77 -1.95 -2.75 -2.63
N GLY A 78 -1.89 -1.42 -2.64
CA GLY A 78 -0.90 -0.62 -1.94
C GLY A 78 -1.60 0.38 -1.04
N LEU A 79 -1.50 0.20 0.28
CA LEU A 79 -2.04 1.12 1.27
C LEU A 79 -0.92 2.08 1.69
N TYR A 80 -1.18 3.38 1.64
CA TYR A 80 -0.15 4.40 1.84
C TYR A 80 -0.69 5.65 2.50
N PHE A 81 0.21 6.45 3.03
CA PHE A 81 -0.07 7.79 3.54
C PHE A 81 1.07 8.74 3.19
N ASN A 82 0.87 10.04 3.44
CA ASN A 82 1.90 11.02 3.19
C ASN A 82 2.74 11.24 4.45
N ASN A 83 4.05 11.13 4.33
CA ASN A 83 5.02 11.57 5.31
C ASN A 83 5.68 12.90 4.86
N TYR A 84 6.64 13.40 5.62
CA TYR A 84 7.28 14.68 5.34
C TYR A 84 8.79 14.61 5.58
N SER A 85 9.55 15.16 4.67
CA SER A 85 11.00 15.32 4.85
C SER A 85 11.31 16.76 5.23
N THR A 86 11.83 16.96 6.43
CA THR A 86 12.29 18.28 6.88
C THR A 86 13.53 18.73 6.12
N TRP A 87 14.39 17.82 5.69
CA TRP A 87 15.59 18.13 4.94
C TRP A 87 15.31 18.65 3.53
N TRP A 88 14.23 18.16 2.91
CA TRP A 88 13.78 18.61 1.60
C TRP A 88 12.65 19.66 1.68
N ALA A 89 12.11 19.91 2.88
CA ALA A 89 10.90 20.70 3.08
C ALA A 89 9.78 20.28 2.11
N ALA A 90 9.58 18.97 1.96
CA ALA A 90 8.69 18.39 0.95
C ALA A 90 7.96 17.15 1.46
N PRO A 91 6.75 16.87 0.93
CA PRO A 91 6.05 15.64 1.24
C PRO A 91 6.78 14.41 0.68
N GLY A 92 6.44 13.26 1.22
CA GLY A 92 6.77 11.95 0.69
C GLY A 92 5.56 11.04 0.69
N VAL A 93 5.74 9.85 0.20
CA VAL A 93 4.78 8.74 0.30
C VAL A 93 5.40 7.65 1.14
N TYR A 94 4.68 7.21 2.17
CA TYR A 94 5.01 6.03 2.95
C TYR A 94 4.03 4.91 2.63
N LEU A 95 4.55 3.83 2.09
CA LEU A 95 3.79 2.62 1.79
C LEU A 95 3.73 1.76 3.05
N GLU A 96 2.53 1.65 3.63
CA GLU A 96 2.32 0.80 4.81
C GLU A 96 2.25 -0.66 4.42
N ASP A 97 1.36 -1.00 3.47
CA ASP A 97 1.13 -2.37 3.03
C ASP A 97 1.21 -2.48 1.51
N LEU A 98 1.97 -3.44 1.01
CA LEU A 98 1.95 -3.90 -0.37
C LEU A 98 1.64 -5.39 -0.39
N PHE A 99 0.54 -5.77 -0.99
CA PHE A 99 0.14 -7.17 -1.08
C PHE A 99 -0.51 -7.50 -2.42
N VAL A 100 -0.10 -8.63 -2.99
CA VAL A 100 -0.72 -9.23 -4.17
C VAL A 100 -1.12 -10.66 -3.79
N LEU A 101 -2.37 -11.00 -4.05
CA LEU A 101 -2.89 -12.34 -3.78
C LEU A 101 -2.01 -13.41 -4.45
N PRO A 102 -1.75 -14.56 -3.80
CA PRO A 102 -0.84 -15.58 -4.31
C PRO A 102 -1.12 -16.01 -5.75
N GLU A 103 -2.39 -16.19 -6.11
CA GLU A 103 -2.85 -16.59 -7.44
C GLU A 103 -2.63 -15.52 -8.54
N HIS A 104 -2.35 -14.30 -8.12
CA HIS A 104 -2.08 -13.17 -9.01
C HIS A 104 -0.62 -12.73 -9.03
N ARG A 105 0.26 -13.42 -8.29
CA ARG A 105 1.71 -13.13 -8.28
C ARG A 105 2.39 -13.50 -9.59
N ASN A 106 3.63 -13.04 -9.77
CA ASN A 106 4.45 -13.26 -10.97
C ASN A 106 3.88 -12.69 -12.27
N LYS A 107 2.87 -11.81 -12.17
CA LYS A 107 2.26 -11.07 -13.30
C LYS A 107 2.71 -9.60 -13.36
N GLY A 108 3.69 -9.21 -12.55
CA GLY A 108 4.19 -7.82 -12.48
C GLY A 108 3.33 -6.85 -11.67
N TYR A 109 2.29 -7.32 -10.99
CA TYR A 109 1.32 -6.45 -10.29
C TYR A 109 1.94 -5.64 -9.16
N GLY A 110 2.85 -6.22 -8.39
CA GLY A 110 3.60 -5.48 -7.36
C GLY A 110 4.43 -4.33 -7.96
N LYS A 111 5.09 -4.57 -9.10
CA LYS A 111 5.84 -3.53 -9.82
C LYS A 111 4.94 -2.41 -10.32
N LEU A 112 3.75 -2.74 -10.81
CA LEU A 112 2.77 -1.76 -11.27
C LEU A 112 2.26 -0.90 -10.11
N LEU A 113 1.99 -1.49 -8.93
CA LEU A 113 1.59 -0.76 -7.72
C LEU A 113 2.69 0.19 -7.24
N ILE A 114 3.95 -0.27 -7.15
CA ILE A 114 5.09 0.62 -6.81
C ILE A 114 5.23 1.74 -7.84
N GLY A 115 5.07 1.43 -9.12
CA GLY A 115 5.08 2.45 -10.18
C GLY A 115 3.97 3.50 -10.04
N ALA A 116 2.77 3.09 -9.62
CA ALA A 116 1.66 4.01 -9.34
C ALA A 116 1.97 4.89 -8.12
N LEU A 117 2.55 4.34 -7.06
CA LEU A 117 3.00 5.11 -5.89
C LEU A 117 4.12 6.10 -6.24
N ALA A 118 5.06 5.73 -7.11
CA ALA A 118 6.09 6.64 -7.58
C ALA A 118 5.50 7.81 -8.40
N LYS A 119 4.42 7.56 -9.17
CA LYS A 119 3.67 8.63 -9.85
C LYS A 119 2.98 9.54 -8.85
N GLU A 120 2.44 8.97 -7.76
CA GLU A 120 1.83 9.74 -6.68
C GLU A 120 2.84 10.66 -5.99
N VAL A 121 4.06 10.19 -5.72
CA VAL A 121 5.16 11.04 -5.22
C VAL A 121 5.39 12.24 -6.14
N LYS A 122 5.47 12.01 -7.45
CA LYS A 122 5.65 13.10 -8.43
C LYS A 122 4.46 14.07 -8.44
N ARG A 123 3.23 13.54 -8.39
CA ARG A 123 2.00 14.34 -8.41
C ARG A 123 1.92 15.33 -7.25
N ILE A 124 2.36 14.93 -6.06
CA ILE A 124 2.34 15.79 -4.87
C ILE A 124 3.60 16.68 -4.71
N GLY A 125 4.52 16.66 -5.68
CA GLY A 125 5.81 17.34 -5.54
C GLY A 125 6.74 16.72 -4.50
N GLY A 126 6.53 15.45 -4.20
CA GLY A 126 7.25 14.69 -3.19
C GLY A 126 8.67 14.35 -3.61
N LYS A 127 9.48 13.91 -2.64
CA LYS A 127 10.90 13.63 -2.84
C LYS A 127 11.28 12.17 -2.57
N ARG A 128 10.41 11.37 -1.93
CA ARG A 128 10.73 9.99 -1.57
C ARG A 128 9.49 9.11 -1.50
N LEU A 129 9.73 7.83 -1.73
CA LEU A 129 8.82 6.72 -1.45
C LEU A 129 9.53 5.78 -0.49
N GLU A 130 8.96 5.55 0.68
CA GLU A 130 9.55 4.76 1.75
C GLU A 130 8.60 3.67 2.22
N TRP A 131 9.15 2.58 2.74
CA TRP A 131 8.42 1.48 3.38
C TRP A 131 9.33 0.66 4.27
N CYS A 132 8.74 -0.21 5.10
CA CYS A 132 9.44 -1.23 5.86
C CYS A 132 9.21 -2.61 5.25
N CYS A 133 10.12 -3.54 5.50
CA CYS A 133 9.99 -4.93 5.13
C CYS A 133 10.54 -5.81 6.25
N LEU A 134 9.87 -6.91 6.54
CA LEU A 134 10.33 -7.88 7.52
C LEU A 134 11.67 -8.49 7.08
N LYS A 135 12.65 -8.54 7.98
CA LYS A 135 14.00 -9.01 7.68
C LYS A 135 14.04 -10.44 7.15
N TRP A 136 13.10 -11.29 7.55
CA TRP A 136 13.02 -12.66 7.07
C TRP A 136 12.34 -12.81 5.70
N ASN A 137 11.66 -11.76 5.22
CA ASN A 137 10.90 -11.79 3.95
C ASN A 137 11.84 -11.59 2.76
N LYS A 138 12.71 -12.58 2.54
CA LYS A 138 13.69 -12.53 1.45
C LYS A 138 13.08 -12.32 0.07
N PRO A 139 11.96 -12.96 -0.32
CA PRO A 139 11.38 -12.71 -1.63
C PRO A 139 11.00 -11.24 -1.87
N SER A 140 10.45 -10.57 -0.86
CA SER A 140 10.12 -9.14 -0.95
C SER A 140 11.37 -8.26 -0.97
N LEU A 141 12.38 -8.57 -0.15
CA LEU A 141 13.65 -7.85 -0.15
C LEU A 141 14.36 -7.94 -1.52
N ASP A 142 14.39 -9.12 -2.13
CA ASP A 142 14.95 -9.33 -3.47
C ASP A 142 14.16 -8.55 -4.53
N PHE A 143 12.84 -8.55 -4.44
CA PHE A 143 11.95 -7.77 -5.31
C PHE A 143 12.24 -6.26 -5.21
N TYR A 144 12.33 -5.71 -4.01
CA TYR A 144 12.61 -4.29 -3.81
C TYR A 144 14.03 -3.90 -4.29
N LYS A 145 15.01 -4.74 -4.05
CA LYS A 145 16.37 -4.56 -4.57
C LYS A 145 16.39 -4.52 -6.11
N MET A 146 15.63 -5.39 -6.75
CA MET A 146 15.50 -5.41 -8.22
C MET A 146 14.86 -4.12 -8.74
N LEU A 147 14.00 -3.47 -7.98
CA LEU A 147 13.42 -2.17 -8.32
C LEU A 147 14.35 -0.98 -8.06
N GLY A 148 15.53 -1.21 -7.50
CA GLY A 148 16.50 -0.16 -7.18
C GLY A 148 16.30 0.51 -5.82
N ALA A 149 15.47 -0.06 -4.95
CA ALA A 149 15.32 0.42 -3.58
C ALA A 149 16.59 0.17 -2.77
N GLN A 150 16.95 1.14 -1.93
CA GLN A 150 18.09 1.06 -1.03
C GLN A 150 17.63 0.81 0.40
N GLN A 151 18.27 -0.15 1.06
CA GLN A 151 18.07 -0.39 2.48
C GLN A 151 18.83 0.66 3.29
N LEU A 152 18.15 1.29 4.26
CA LEU A 152 18.75 2.27 5.17
C LEU A 152 19.34 1.55 6.38
N GLU A 153 20.58 1.10 6.29
CA GLU A 153 21.22 0.23 7.30
C GLU A 153 21.51 0.95 8.62
N ASP A 154 21.69 2.29 8.59
CA ASP A 154 21.98 3.10 9.76
C ASP A 154 20.72 3.43 10.61
N TRP A 155 19.53 3.02 10.16
CA TRP A 155 18.27 3.35 10.80
C TRP A 155 17.60 2.10 11.37
N VAL A 156 16.94 2.29 12.52
CA VAL A 156 16.06 1.29 13.13
C VAL A 156 14.67 1.87 13.28
N THR A 157 13.66 1.02 13.15
CA THR A 157 12.28 1.39 13.48
C THR A 157 12.07 1.21 14.96
N LEU A 158 11.56 2.25 15.64
CA LEU A 158 11.16 2.22 17.04
C LEU A 158 9.65 2.41 17.12
N ARG A 159 9.02 1.72 18.07
CA ARG A 159 7.58 1.79 18.32
C ARG A 159 7.33 1.92 19.82
N ALA A 160 6.43 2.82 20.16
CA ALA A 160 5.77 2.82 21.46
C ALA A 160 4.28 2.58 21.21
N ASP A 161 3.70 1.57 21.82
CA ASP A 161 2.29 1.22 21.73
C ASP A 161 1.79 0.62 23.04
N GLY A 162 0.47 0.49 23.17
CA GLY A 162 -0.14 -0.06 24.38
C GLY A 162 0.08 0.81 25.61
N GLU A 163 0.74 0.25 26.63
CA GLU A 163 1.00 0.89 27.93
C GLU A 163 2.41 1.52 28.03
N ALA A 164 3.09 1.70 26.91
CA ALA A 164 4.44 2.25 26.86
C ALA A 164 4.50 3.76 27.14
#